data_eb412d1cce1cb55b4404fc31353930fa
#
_entry.id   eb412d1cce1cb55b4404fc31353930fa
#
_cell.length_a   1.000
_cell.length_b   1.000
_cell.length_c   1.000
_cell.angle_alpha   90.00
_cell.angle_beta   90.00
_cell.angle_gamma   90.00
#
_symmetry.space_group_name_H-M   'P 1'
#
loop_
_entity.id
_entity.type
_entity.pdbx_description
1 polymer ?
#
loop_
_entity_poly.entity_id
_entity_poly.type
_entity_poly.pdbx_seq_one_letter_code
_entity_poly.pdbx_strand_id
1 'polypeptide(L)'
;SIRSLEENLYDYAQKKLRILSGLYGILKPFDVIQPYRLEMGTNTVNLINSDLYKFWKEDVSKTLNEEIKNNGSAFLFNLSSKEYFSVINHKKISVKTINFDFKTKLNDEYKNIGMQIKKMRGSMAKFIIDNRIESIEPLKKFQVNNFKFEKILPESNTLLFTS
;
A
#
# COMPACT_ATOMS: atom_id res chain seq x y z
N SER A 1 5.03 6.35 -11.56
CA SER A 1 3.65 6.72 -11.92
C SER A 1 3.01 5.58 -12.70
N ILE A 2 1.69 5.38 -12.56
CA ILE A 2 0.93 4.42 -13.37
C ILE A 2 1.10 4.70 -14.88
N ARG A 3 1.23 5.98 -15.26
CA ARG A 3 1.49 6.39 -16.66
C ARG A 3 2.84 5.92 -17.21
N SER A 4 3.73 5.41 -16.38
CA SER A 4 5.03 4.88 -16.79
C SER A 4 5.06 3.34 -16.85
N LEU A 5 3.93 2.68 -16.70
CA LEU A 5 3.80 1.24 -16.91
C LEU A 5 3.74 0.94 -18.40
N GLU A 6 4.28 -0.20 -18.79
CA GLU A 6 4.07 -0.76 -20.14
C GLU A 6 2.62 -1.24 -20.28
N GLU A 7 2.07 -1.14 -21.50
CA GLU A 7 0.66 -1.46 -21.77
C GLU A 7 0.29 -2.90 -21.38
N ASN A 8 1.19 -3.85 -21.55
CA ASN A 8 1.03 -5.24 -21.15
C ASN A 8 0.88 -5.48 -19.65
N LEU A 9 1.13 -4.45 -18.82
CA LEU A 9 1.00 -4.49 -17.36
C LEU A 9 -0.29 -3.83 -16.85
N TYR A 10 -1.07 -3.19 -17.71
CA TYR A 10 -2.28 -2.49 -17.31
C TYR A 10 -3.32 -3.42 -16.67
N ASP A 11 -3.58 -4.55 -17.29
CA ASP A 11 -4.53 -5.55 -16.75
C ASP A 11 -4.04 -6.12 -15.42
N TYR A 12 -2.74 -6.39 -15.31
CA TYR A 12 -2.16 -6.86 -14.06
C TYR A 12 -2.29 -5.82 -12.95
N ALA A 13 -1.98 -4.56 -13.24
CA ALA A 13 -2.12 -3.46 -12.28
C ALA A 13 -3.58 -3.28 -11.87
N GLN A 14 -4.52 -3.28 -12.82
CA GLN A 14 -5.96 -3.16 -12.57
C GLN A 14 -6.48 -4.30 -11.69
N LYS A 15 -5.95 -5.49 -11.89
CA LYS A 15 -6.32 -6.68 -11.11
C LYS A 15 -5.71 -6.66 -9.70
N LYS A 16 -4.45 -6.27 -9.54
CA LYS A 16 -3.68 -6.48 -8.31
C LYS A 16 -3.48 -5.23 -7.44
N LEU A 17 -3.49 -4.02 -8.01
CA LEU A 17 -3.27 -2.79 -7.25
C LEU A 17 -4.59 -2.20 -6.74
N ARG A 18 -4.57 -1.74 -5.48
CA ARG A 18 -5.66 -0.97 -4.87
C ARG A 18 -5.13 0.32 -4.26
N ILE A 19 -5.93 1.36 -4.33
CA ILE A 19 -5.60 2.70 -3.82
C ILE A 19 -6.66 3.06 -2.78
N LEU A 20 -6.22 3.35 -1.57
CA LEU A 20 -7.12 3.82 -0.51
C LEU A 20 -7.38 5.33 -0.68
N SER A 21 -8.62 5.72 -0.52
CA SER A 21 -9.11 7.08 -0.76
C SER A 21 -10.06 7.51 0.35
N GLY A 22 -9.89 8.74 0.86
CA GLY A 22 -10.80 9.32 1.84
C GLY A 22 -12.22 9.53 1.29
N LEU A 23 -12.34 9.86 -0.01
CA LEU A 23 -13.63 10.11 -0.65
C LEU A 23 -14.29 8.85 -1.24
N TYR A 24 -13.50 7.98 -1.86
CA TYR A 24 -14.01 6.82 -2.61
C TYR A 24 -13.79 5.48 -1.88
N GLY A 25 -13.16 5.49 -0.70
CA GLY A 25 -12.82 4.28 0.06
C GLY A 25 -11.69 3.49 -0.56
N ILE A 26 -11.99 2.68 -1.57
CA ILE A 26 -11.01 1.85 -2.30
C ILE A 26 -11.21 2.01 -3.80
N LEU A 27 -10.10 2.17 -4.53
CA LEU A 27 -10.08 2.40 -5.97
C LEU A 27 -9.14 1.42 -6.67
N LYS A 28 -9.45 1.14 -7.92
CA LYS A 28 -8.54 0.50 -8.88
C LYS A 28 -7.75 1.55 -9.67
N PRO A 29 -6.61 1.18 -10.28
CA PRO A 29 -5.74 2.13 -10.98
C PRO A 29 -6.40 2.97 -12.07
N PHE A 30 -7.36 2.40 -12.79
CA PHE A 30 -8.01 3.06 -13.94
C PHE A 30 -9.45 3.49 -13.66
N ASP A 31 -9.86 3.54 -12.39
CA ASP A 31 -11.15 4.11 -12.02
C ASP A 31 -11.20 5.60 -12.37
N VAL A 32 -12.29 6.02 -13.01
CA VAL A 32 -12.50 7.42 -13.36
C VAL A 32 -13.02 8.17 -12.13
N ILE A 33 -12.27 9.15 -11.68
CA ILE A 33 -12.60 9.95 -10.49
C ILE A 33 -12.58 11.45 -10.79
N GLN A 34 -13.32 12.21 -10.00
CA GLN A 34 -13.20 13.66 -10.00
C GLN A 34 -12.03 14.10 -9.10
N PRO A 35 -11.35 15.21 -9.43
CA PRO A 35 -10.35 15.79 -8.55
C PRO A 35 -10.96 16.14 -7.19
N TYR A 36 -10.29 15.75 -6.12
CA TYR A 36 -10.73 16.04 -4.76
C TYR A 36 -9.54 16.19 -3.80
N ARG A 37 -9.81 16.77 -2.63
CA ARG A 37 -8.85 16.80 -1.52
C ARG A 37 -9.58 16.41 -0.22
N LEU A 38 -9.49 15.14 0.14
CA LEU A 38 -10.03 14.61 1.39
C LEU A 38 -9.07 13.53 1.91
N GLU A 39 -8.34 13.83 2.96
CA GLU A 39 -7.44 12.88 3.61
C GLU A 39 -8.22 11.97 4.56
N MET A 40 -7.77 10.74 4.75
CA MET A 40 -8.47 9.76 5.60
C MET A 40 -8.60 10.23 7.05
N GLY A 41 -7.62 10.98 7.56
CA GLY A 41 -7.62 11.57 8.90
C GLY A 41 -8.41 12.88 9.03
N THR A 42 -9.12 13.34 7.98
CA THR A 42 -9.92 14.56 8.05
C THR A 42 -11.06 14.40 9.05
N ASN A 43 -11.28 15.41 9.90
CA ASN A 43 -12.43 15.41 10.81
C ASN A 43 -13.73 15.66 10.03
N THR A 44 -14.55 14.62 9.91
CA THR A 44 -15.83 14.63 9.16
C THR A 44 -17.04 14.44 10.07
N VAL A 45 -16.85 14.38 11.38
CA VAL A 45 -17.94 14.08 12.33
C VAL A 45 -19.14 15.04 12.17
N ASN A 46 -18.88 16.32 11.96
CA ASN A 46 -19.93 17.32 11.78
C ASN A 46 -20.65 17.25 10.41
N LEU A 47 -20.09 16.52 9.44
CA LEU A 47 -20.63 16.41 8.08
C LEU A 47 -21.44 15.13 7.88
N ILE A 48 -20.90 13.99 8.37
CA ILE A 48 -21.46 12.65 8.14
C ILE A 48 -21.76 11.91 9.44
N ASN A 49 -21.68 12.58 10.59
CA ASN A 49 -21.84 12.00 11.93
C ASN A 49 -20.93 10.80 12.21
N SER A 50 -19.77 10.76 11.54
CA SER A 50 -18.74 9.72 11.67
C SER A 50 -17.37 10.25 11.26
N ASP A 51 -16.31 9.61 11.73
CA ASP A 51 -14.99 9.72 11.10
C ASP A 51 -14.90 8.77 9.88
N LEU A 52 -13.99 9.06 8.95
CA LEU A 52 -13.84 8.28 7.73
C LEU A 52 -13.32 6.86 8.00
N TYR A 53 -12.60 6.63 9.11
CA TYR A 53 -12.16 5.28 9.47
C TYR A 53 -13.34 4.37 9.81
N LYS A 54 -14.29 4.85 10.59
CA LYS A 54 -15.51 4.08 10.93
C LYS A 54 -16.39 3.92 9.71
N PHE A 55 -16.57 5.01 8.92
CA PHE A 55 -17.41 5.03 7.73
C PHE A 55 -16.96 3.97 6.71
N TRP A 56 -15.65 3.89 6.41
CA TRP A 56 -15.13 3.02 5.36
C TRP A 56 -14.71 1.62 5.83
N LYS A 57 -14.50 1.41 7.13
CA LYS A 57 -13.84 0.22 7.68
C LYS A 57 -14.43 -1.10 7.20
N GLU A 58 -15.75 -1.19 7.22
CA GLU A 58 -16.44 -2.44 6.88
C GLU A 58 -16.40 -2.70 5.37
N ASP A 59 -16.80 -1.72 4.57
CA ASP A 59 -16.93 -1.86 3.12
C ASP A 59 -15.57 -2.04 2.46
N VAL A 60 -14.57 -1.23 2.82
CA VAL A 60 -13.22 -1.34 2.27
C VAL A 60 -12.59 -2.68 2.63
N SER A 61 -12.74 -3.13 3.87
CA SER A 61 -12.15 -4.40 4.31
C SER A 61 -12.84 -5.60 3.66
N LYS A 62 -14.15 -5.56 3.50
CA LYS A 62 -14.93 -6.60 2.82
C LYS A 62 -14.53 -6.68 1.35
N THR A 63 -14.58 -5.56 0.65
CA THR A 63 -14.22 -5.47 -0.79
C THR A 63 -12.78 -5.98 -1.02
N LEU A 64 -11.83 -5.50 -0.23
CA LEU A 64 -10.43 -5.92 -0.35
C LEU A 64 -10.27 -7.43 -0.15
N ASN A 65 -10.93 -8.00 0.86
CA ASN A 65 -10.83 -9.43 1.15
C ASN A 65 -11.51 -10.31 0.08
N GLU A 66 -12.63 -9.86 -0.49
CA GLU A 66 -13.28 -10.53 -1.62
C GLU A 66 -12.36 -10.54 -2.85
N GLU A 67 -11.72 -9.42 -3.14
CA GLU A 67 -10.79 -9.33 -4.26
C GLU A 67 -9.51 -10.16 -4.05
N ILE A 68 -8.98 -10.23 -2.83
CA ILE A 68 -7.88 -11.12 -2.45
C ILE A 68 -8.24 -12.58 -2.79
N LYS A 69 -9.43 -13.03 -2.38
CA LYS A 69 -9.92 -14.38 -2.65
C LYS A 69 -10.11 -14.63 -4.16
N ASN A 70 -10.79 -13.71 -4.85
CA ASN A 70 -11.07 -13.83 -6.28
C ASN A 70 -9.79 -13.84 -7.13
N ASN A 71 -8.75 -13.15 -6.67
CA ASN A 71 -7.45 -13.11 -7.35
C ASN A 71 -6.51 -14.25 -6.96
N GLY A 72 -6.89 -15.12 -6.01
CA GLY A 72 -6.04 -16.17 -5.48
C GLY A 72 -4.73 -15.66 -4.86
N SER A 73 -4.74 -14.43 -4.29
CA SER A 73 -3.54 -13.82 -3.75
C SER A 73 -3.13 -14.48 -2.44
N ALA A 74 -1.85 -14.85 -2.29
CA ALA A 74 -1.30 -15.45 -1.06
C ALA A 74 -0.92 -14.41 -0.01
N PHE A 75 -0.70 -13.17 -0.42
CA PHE A 75 -0.26 -12.06 0.43
C PHE A 75 -1.01 -10.77 0.11
N LEU A 76 -1.12 -9.90 1.11
CA LEU A 76 -1.45 -8.49 0.94
C LEU A 76 -0.19 -7.65 1.18
N PHE A 77 0.32 -6.97 0.14
CA PHE A 77 1.46 -6.08 0.23
C PHE A 77 1.01 -4.66 0.59
N ASN A 78 1.25 -4.24 1.83
CA ASN A 78 0.85 -2.93 2.32
C ASN A 78 1.92 -1.88 2.04
N LEU A 79 1.69 -1.05 1.03
CA LEU A 79 2.51 0.11 0.67
C LEU A 79 1.83 1.44 1.02
N SER A 80 0.66 1.41 1.63
CA SER A 80 -0.03 2.63 2.07
C SER A 80 0.62 3.28 3.30
N SER A 81 0.27 4.52 3.60
CA SER A 81 0.70 5.13 4.86
C SER A 81 -0.05 4.49 6.04
N LYS A 82 0.51 4.64 7.24
CA LYS A 82 -0.13 4.16 8.46
C LYS A 82 -1.53 4.76 8.64
N GLU A 83 -1.67 6.05 8.30
CA GLU A 83 -2.95 6.76 8.30
C GLU A 83 -4.00 6.02 7.45
N TYR A 84 -3.72 5.82 6.16
CA TYR A 84 -4.67 5.16 5.25
C TYR A 84 -4.89 3.68 5.60
N PHE A 85 -3.84 2.95 5.98
CA PHE A 85 -3.99 1.53 6.31
C PHE A 85 -4.82 1.27 7.56
N SER A 86 -4.96 2.26 8.44
CA SER A 86 -5.79 2.17 9.65
C SER A 86 -7.29 1.99 9.36
N VAL A 87 -7.74 2.24 8.13
CA VAL A 87 -9.12 1.94 7.71
C VAL A 87 -9.39 0.44 7.55
N ILE A 88 -8.33 -0.38 7.40
CA ILE A 88 -8.47 -1.82 7.17
C ILE A 88 -8.72 -2.56 8.50
N ASN A 89 -9.78 -3.34 8.53
CA ASN A 89 -10.00 -4.31 9.60
C ASN A 89 -9.18 -5.58 9.36
N HIS A 90 -8.01 -5.65 9.97
CA HIS A 90 -7.07 -6.76 9.80
C HIS A 90 -7.67 -8.14 10.08
N LYS A 91 -8.69 -8.22 10.97
CA LYS A 91 -9.36 -9.48 11.30
C LYS A 91 -10.18 -10.05 10.13
N LYS A 92 -10.52 -9.20 9.15
CA LYS A 92 -11.27 -9.59 7.95
C LYS A 92 -10.39 -9.98 6.76
N ILE A 93 -9.09 -9.73 6.85
CA ILE A 93 -8.15 -10.08 5.77
C ILE A 93 -7.72 -11.53 5.90
N SER A 94 -8.01 -12.32 4.88
CA SER A 94 -7.82 -13.79 4.88
C SER A 94 -6.40 -14.26 4.60
N VAL A 95 -5.50 -13.32 4.26
CA VAL A 95 -4.10 -13.62 3.92
C VAL A 95 -3.12 -12.85 4.79
N LYS A 96 -1.86 -13.27 4.79
CA LYS A 96 -0.82 -12.57 5.52
C LYS A 96 -0.53 -11.21 4.91
N THR A 97 -0.61 -10.16 5.73
CA THR A 97 -0.18 -8.81 5.34
C THR A 97 1.32 -8.67 5.52
N ILE A 98 2.00 -8.20 4.48
CA ILE A 98 3.43 -7.86 4.48
C ILE A 98 3.54 -6.35 4.41
N ASN A 99 4.19 -5.77 5.41
CA ASN A 99 4.44 -4.34 5.50
C ASN A 99 5.82 -3.99 4.94
N PHE A 100 6.00 -2.73 4.54
CA PHE A 100 7.26 -2.20 4.02
C PHE A 100 7.66 -0.97 4.82
N ASP A 101 8.89 -0.94 5.28
CA ASP A 101 9.48 0.21 5.94
C ASP A 101 10.73 0.67 5.20
N PHE A 102 10.87 2.00 5.01
CA PHE A 102 11.98 2.63 4.30
C PHE A 102 12.62 3.65 5.21
N LYS A 103 13.88 3.44 5.60
CA LYS A 103 14.60 4.29 6.53
C LYS A 103 15.97 4.68 5.98
N THR A 104 16.38 5.90 6.24
CA THR A 104 17.76 6.32 5.99
C THR A 104 18.59 6.08 7.23
N LYS A 105 19.74 5.41 7.09
CA LYS A 105 20.68 5.17 8.16
C LYS A 105 21.63 6.35 8.24
N LEU A 106 21.60 7.10 9.36
CA LEU A 106 22.48 8.23 9.66
C LEU A 106 23.12 8.00 11.01
N ASN A 107 24.47 7.91 11.08
CA ASN A 107 25.22 7.69 12.32
C ASN A 107 24.67 6.50 13.15
N ASP A 108 24.45 5.35 12.48
CA ASP A 108 23.86 4.14 13.04
C ASP A 108 22.41 4.26 13.57
N GLU A 109 21.76 5.39 13.36
CA GLU A 109 20.34 5.58 13.68
C GLU A 109 19.46 5.50 12.42
N TYR A 110 18.27 4.89 12.56
CA TYR A 110 17.27 4.88 11.50
C TYR A 110 16.38 6.11 11.55
N LYS A 111 16.37 6.91 10.47
CA LYS A 111 15.53 8.11 10.36
C LYS A 111 14.48 7.97 9.26
N ASN A 112 13.29 8.50 9.53
CA ASN A 112 12.20 8.57 8.60
C ASN A 112 12.23 9.93 7.86
N ILE A 113 12.42 9.91 6.54
CA ILE A 113 12.33 11.11 5.70
C ILE A 113 11.06 11.01 4.86
N GLY A 114 10.00 11.68 5.29
CA GLY A 114 8.63 11.51 4.78
C GLY A 114 8.48 11.56 3.26
N MET A 115 9.17 12.50 2.58
CA MET A 115 9.13 12.61 1.12
C MET A 115 9.82 11.40 0.44
N GLN A 116 10.94 10.93 0.98
CA GLN A 116 11.64 9.75 0.45
C GLN A 116 10.78 8.49 0.63
N ILE A 117 10.14 8.34 1.79
CA ILE A 117 9.27 7.19 2.07
C ILE A 117 8.12 7.12 1.06
N LYS A 118 7.46 8.24 0.77
CA LYS A 118 6.39 8.29 -0.25
C LYS A 118 6.92 7.85 -1.63
N LYS A 119 8.10 8.34 -2.02
CA LYS A 119 8.74 7.97 -3.28
C LYS A 119 9.08 6.48 -3.32
N MET A 120 9.65 5.93 -2.25
CA MET A 120 10.05 4.51 -2.19
C MET A 120 8.84 3.57 -2.21
N ARG A 121 7.74 3.91 -1.55
CA ARG A 121 6.49 3.14 -1.66
C ARG A 121 5.98 3.09 -3.11
N GLY A 122 5.99 4.22 -3.81
CA GLY A 122 5.63 4.27 -5.23
C GLY A 122 6.58 3.45 -6.12
N SER A 123 7.88 3.52 -5.86
CA SER A 123 8.89 2.73 -6.58
C SER A 123 8.74 1.24 -6.32
N MET A 124 8.44 0.84 -5.07
CA MET A 124 8.18 -0.56 -4.72
C MET A 124 6.90 -1.07 -5.39
N ALA A 125 5.82 -0.28 -5.42
CA ALA A 125 4.60 -0.64 -6.13
C ALA A 125 4.88 -0.88 -7.63
N LYS A 126 5.65 0.02 -8.26
CA LYS A 126 6.06 -0.16 -9.65
C LYS A 126 6.90 -1.44 -9.82
N PHE A 127 7.89 -1.68 -8.96
CA PHE A 127 8.74 -2.86 -9.00
C PHE A 127 7.93 -4.17 -8.89
N ILE A 128 6.94 -4.21 -8.00
CA ILE A 128 6.04 -5.36 -7.84
C ILE A 128 5.23 -5.60 -9.12
N ILE A 129 4.70 -4.54 -9.73
CA ILE A 129 3.88 -4.64 -10.95
C ILE A 129 4.74 -5.05 -12.15
N ASP A 130 5.86 -4.36 -12.37
CA ASP A 130 6.76 -4.62 -13.50
C ASP A 130 7.26 -6.08 -13.53
N ASN A 131 7.49 -6.65 -12.35
CA ASN A 131 8.02 -8.01 -12.22
C ASN A 131 6.94 -9.04 -11.85
N ARG A 132 5.66 -8.66 -11.78
CA ARG A 132 4.52 -9.51 -11.40
C ARG A 132 4.78 -10.31 -10.12
N ILE A 133 5.31 -9.64 -9.10
CA ILE A 133 5.76 -10.27 -7.85
C ILE A 133 4.55 -10.67 -7.00
N GLU A 134 4.45 -11.97 -6.67
CA GLU A 134 3.40 -12.54 -5.81
C GLU A 134 3.95 -13.26 -4.57
N SER A 135 5.27 -13.19 -4.34
CA SER A 135 5.95 -13.82 -3.18
C SER A 135 6.99 -12.90 -2.56
N ILE A 136 7.50 -13.27 -1.39
CA ILE A 136 8.38 -12.39 -0.58
C ILE A 136 9.81 -12.35 -1.14
N GLU A 137 10.37 -13.48 -1.60
CA GLU A 137 11.79 -13.56 -1.95
C GLU A 137 12.21 -12.58 -3.06
N PRO A 138 11.45 -12.41 -4.16
CA PRO A 138 11.81 -11.43 -5.19
C PRO A 138 11.83 -9.98 -4.68
N LEU A 139 11.02 -9.65 -3.65
CA LEU A 139 10.97 -8.29 -3.07
C LEU A 139 12.32 -7.86 -2.49
N LYS A 140 13.12 -8.81 -2.00
CA LYS A 140 14.46 -8.54 -1.43
C LYS A 140 15.46 -8.02 -2.47
N LYS A 141 15.16 -8.19 -3.77
CA LYS A 141 15.99 -7.68 -4.88
C LYS A 141 15.73 -6.20 -5.19
N PHE A 142 14.75 -5.58 -4.53
CA PHE A 142 14.47 -4.16 -4.74
C PHE A 142 15.68 -3.30 -4.38
N GLN A 143 16.10 -2.47 -5.33
CA GLN A 143 17.17 -1.50 -5.12
C GLN A 143 16.88 -0.25 -5.95
N VAL A 144 16.58 0.85 -5.26
CA VAL A 144 16.26 2.15 -5.88
C VAL A 144 16.74 3.29 -4.98
N ASN A 145 17.44 4.29 -5.55
CA ASN A 145 17.96 5.46 -4.83
C ASN A 145 18.73 5.09 -3.54
N ASN A 146 19.64 4.14 -3.63
CA ASN A 146 20.44 3.55 -2.54
C ASN A 146 19.63 2.75 -1.50
N PHE A 147 18.30 2.72 -1.59
CA PHE A 147 17.51 1.83 -0.74
C PHE A 147 17.65 0.39 -1.22
N LYS A 148 18.02 -0.48 -0.30
CA LYS A 148 18.12 -1.93 -0.51
C LYS A 148 17.54 -2.68 0.69
N PHE A 149 17.16 -3.93 0.46
CA PHE A 149 16.69 -4.80 1.53
C PHE A 149 17.75 -4.96 2.62
N GLU A 150 17.36 -4.81 3.87
CA GLU A 150 18.22 -5.03 5.03
C GLU A 150 17.82 -6.28 5.81
N LYS A 151 16.59 -6.33 6.29
CA LYS A 151 16.09 -7.46 7.10
C LYS A 151 14.56 -7.56 7.12
N ILE A 152 14.11 -8.69 7.62
CA ILE A 152 12.70 -8.90 7.98
C ILE A 152 12.54 -8.60 9.48
N LEU A 153 11.48 -7.89 9.85
CA LEU A 153 11.03 -7.71 11.21
C LEU A 153 9.84 -8.67 11.44
N PRO A 154 10.08 -9.85 12.04
CA PRO A 154 9.09 -10.94 12.06
C PRO A 154 7.81 -10.58 12.82
N GLU A 155 7.93 -9.87 13.94
CA GLU A 155 6.81 -9.49 14.81
C GLU A 155 5.74 -8.65 14.11
N SER A 156 6.17 -7.79 13.16
CA SER A 156 5.27 -6.93 12.38
C SER A 156 5.07 -7.37 10.93
N ASN A 157 5.67 -8.50 10.52
CA ASN A 157 5.74 -8.93 9.13
C ASN A 157 6.21 -7.81 8.18
N THR A 158 7.26 -7.08 8.58
CA THR A 158 7.75 -5.92 7.84
C THR A 158 9.07 -6.23 7.17
N LEU A 159 9.17 -5.89 5.89
CA LEU A 159 10.43 -5.84 5.13
C LEU A 159 11.03 -4.45 5.31
N LEU A 160 12.22 -4.39 5.92
CA LEU A 160 12.96 -3.14 6.12
C LEU A 160 13.93 -2.94 4.96
N PHE A 161 13.86 -1.76 4.35
CA PHE A 161 14.77 -1.27 3.33
C PHE A 161 15.48 -0.01 3.82
N THR A 162 16.79 0.07 3.61
CA THR A 162 17.60 1.20 4.09
C THR A 162 18.51 1.77 3.01
N SER A 163 18.80 3.07 3.15
CA SER A 163 19.78 3.80 2.32
C SER A 163 20.90 4.33 3.15
#